data_691724de5bc7bd50adef984e71a21fa2
#
_entry.id   691724de5bc7bd50adef984e71a21fa2
#
_cell.length_a   1.000
_cell.length_b   1.000
_cell.length_c   1.000
_cell.angle_alpha   90.00
_cell.angle_beta   90.00
_cell.angle_gamma   90.00
#
_symmetry.space_group_name_H-M   'P 1'
#
loop_
_entity.id
_entity.type
_entity.pdbx_description
1 polymer ?
#
loop_
_entity_poly.entity_id
_entity_poly.type
_entity_poly.pdbx_seq_one_letter_code
_entity_poly.pdbx_strand_id
1 'polypeptide(L)'
;EMPKGGKQSLDMMYRTCGIQINYDYTSESNFEKIFRLGNYLTPLTIALYSNSPFESGKPTRYYSYRNKVWQNTARGGIMPIAFEKMTFEKYFDHIIEYPILFAIRNKYVEPNGQSFKDFILGNFSNLKDEANLKDFETHLATIFTEVRLKQYIEVRSLDACDWQCLCDGPAFFTGLFYNALDEAFEIIMKWKKENVMNAYLESPQKGLNTELEGKKL
;
A
#
# COMPACT_ATOMS: atom_id res chain seq x y z
N GLU A 1 7.39 -15.97 9.11
CA GLU A 1 7.80 -14.57 8.95
C GLU A 1 6.65 -13.58 9.25
N MET A 2 5.41 -13.80 8.76
CA MET A 2 4.28 -12.88 9.01
C MET A 2 4.04 -12.54 10.49
N PRO A 3 4.09 -13.48 11.45
CA PRO A 3 3.96 -13.14 12.86
C PRO A 3 5.02 -12.16 13.39
N LYS A 4 6.20 -12.13 12.76
CA LYS A 4 7.29 -11.20 13.09
C LYS A 4 7.09 -9.82 12.45
N GLY A 5 6.21 -9.72 11.45
CA GLY A 5 5.98 -8.54 10.63
C GLY A 5 5.01 -7.50 11.22
N GLY A 6 4.79 -7.48 12.52
CA GLY A 6 3.90 -6.53 13.19
C GLY A 6 2.82 -7.21 14.02
N LYS A 7 2.24 -6.47 14.97
CA LYS A 7 1.28 -7.01 15.96
C LYS A 7 0.00 -7.57 15.32
N GLN A 8 -0.40 -7.06 14.16
CA GLN A 8 -1.65 -7.44 13.47
C GLN A 8 -1.41 -8.03 12.07
N SER A 9 -0.19 -8.49 11.75
CA SER A 9 0.11 -9.04 10.44
C SER A 9 -0.70 -10.31 10.11
N LEU A 10 -1.04 -11.14 11.10
CA LEU A 10 -1.94 -12.27 10.91
C LEU A 10 -3.40 -11.82 10.74
N ASP A 11 -3.84 -10.81 11.47
CA ASP A 11 -5.18 -10.23 11.30
C ASP A 11 -5.34 -9.65 9.88
N MET A 12 -4.30 -9.01 9.35
CA MET A 12 -4.29 -8.52 7.98
C MET A 12 -4.55 -9.66 6.98
N MET A 13 -3.94 -10.82 7.18
CA MET A 13 -4.10 -11.98 6.29
C MET A 13 -5.45 -12.68 6.42
N TYR A 14 -6.02 -12.76 7.62
CA TYR A 14 -7.18 -13.61 7.90
C TYR A 14 -8.49 -12.85 8.16
N ARG A 15 -8.42 -11.56 8.47
CA ARG A 15 -9.56 -10.79 8.99
C ARG A 15 -9.86 -9.51 8.23
N THR A 16 -9.12 -9.22 7.16
CA THR A 16 -9.36 -8.01 6.37
C THR A 16 -9.86 -8.32 4.98
N CYS A 17 -10.81 -7.53 4.51
CA CYS A 17 -11.33 -7.56 3.17
C CYS A 17 -11.33 -6.14 2.60
N GLY A 18 -10.88 -5.95 1.38
CA GLY A 18 -10.76 -4.63 0.76
C GLY A 18 -10.87 -4.70 -0.75
N ILE A 19 -11.08 -3.55 -1.38
CA ILE A 19 -11.04 -3.39 -2.83
C ILE A 19 -9.62 -3.05 -3.23
N GLN A 20 -9.11 -3.73 -4.25
CA GLN A 20 -7.81 -3.47 -4.87
C GLN A 20 -8.02 -3.17 -6.33
N ILE A 21 -7.46 -2.05 -6.81
CA ILE A 21 -7.73 -1.53 -8.14
C ILE A 21 -6.40 -1.36 -8.86
N ASN A 22 -6.31 -1.86 -10.09
CA ASN A 22 -5.12 -1.81 -10.91
C ASN A 22 -5.27 -0.75 -12.00
N TYR A 23 -4.26 0.10 -12.16
CA TYR A 23 -4.20 1.16 -13.15
C TYR A 23 -2.94 1.08 -13.97
N ASP A 24 -3.08 1.15 -15.28
CA ASP A 24 -1.95 1.22 -16.19
C ASP A 24 -1.31 2.62 -16.16
N TYR A 25 -0.03 2.67 -16.50
CA TYR A 25 0.71 3.90 -16.70
C TYR A 25 1.44 3.85 -18.05
N THR A 26 1.68 5.02 -18.63
CA THR A 26 2.20 5.13 -20.01
C THR A 26 3.70 5.46 -20.09
N SER A 27 4.27 5.94 -18.98
CA SER A 27 5.68 6.33 -18.87
C SER A 27 6.12 6.40 -17.42
N GLU A 28 7.42 6.51 -17.16
CA GLU A 28 7.95 6.72 -15.81
C GLU A 28 7.44 8.01 -15.17
N SER A 29 7.31 9.09 -15.94
CA SER A 29 6.73 10.35 -15.43
C SER A 29 5.23 10.21 -15.11
N ASN A 30 4.49 9.46 -15.88
CA ASN A 30 3.08 9.17 -15.60
C ASN A 30 2.96 8.26 -14.36
N PHE A 31 3.81 7.22 -14.26
CA PHE A 31 3.92 6.40 -13.06
C PHE A 31 4.19 7.25 -11.81
N GLU A 32 5.17 8.16 -11.84
CA GLU A 32 5.49 9.03 -10.72
C GLU A 32 4.24 9.76 -10.22
N LYS A 33 3.51 10.42 -11.13
CA LYS A 33 2.32 11.20 -10.77
C LYS A 33 1.23 10.33 -10.16
N ILE A 34 0.87 9.22 -10.80
CA ILE A 34 -0.18 8.31 -10.31
C ILE A 34 0.22 7.70 -8.96
N PHE A 35 1.46 7.22 -8.83
CA PHE A 35 1.94 6.61 -7.60
C PHE A 35 1.91 7.58 -6.42
N ARG A 36 2.42 8.79 -6.62
CA ARG A 36 2.42 9.82 -5.59
C ARG A 36 0.99 10.27 -5.27
N LEU A 37 0.18 10.58 -6.29
CA LEU A 37 -1.21 10.98 -6.10
C LEU A 37 -2.00 9.94 -5.30
N GLY A 38 -1.89 8.66 -5.63
CA GLY A 38 -2.54 7.58 -4.88
C GLY A 38 -2.13 7.53 -3.40
N ASN A 39 -0.83 7.69 -3.11
CA ASN A 39 -0.32 7.72 -1.73
C ASN A 39 -0.80 8.96 -0.95
N TYR A 40 -0.78 10.14 -1.57
CA TYR A 40 -1.27 11.38 -0.94
C TYR A 40 -2.78 11.35 -0.67
N LEU A 41 -3.55 10.70 -1.55
CA LEU A 41 -5.00 10.58 -1.40
C LEU A 41 -5.42 9.45 -0.43
N THR A 42 -4.49 8.62 0.03
CA THR A 42 -4.80 7.50 0.93
C THR A 42 -5.63 7.91 2.16
N PRO A 43 -5.34 9.00 2.90
CA PRO A 43 -6.19 9.41 4.03
C PRO A 43 -7.63 9.71 3.62
N LEU A 44 -7.81 10.42 2.49
CA LEU A 44 -9.12 10.75 1.94
C LEU A 44 -9.89 9.50 1.55
N THR A 45 -9.26 8.56 0.84
CA THR A 45 -9.91 7.33 0.41
C THR A 45 -10.24 6.38 1.57
N ILE A 46 -9.40 6.32 2.59
CA ILE A 46 -9.74 5.62 3.83
C ILE A 46 -10.99 6.24 4.47
N ALA A 47 -11.08 7.57 4.55
CA ALA A 47 -12.22 8.24 5.15
C ALA A 47 -13.51 8.04 4.35
N LEU A 48 -13.45 8.15 3.01
CA LEU A 48 -14.60 8.01 2.12
C LEU A 48 -15.14 6.58 2.05
N TYR A 49 -14.23 5.59 2.02
CA TYR A 49 -14.57 4.18 1.81
C TYR A 49 -14.46 3.33 3.08
N SER A 50 -14.51 3.95 4.26
CA SER A 50 -14.54 3.24 5.54
C SER A 50 -15.81 2.39 5.67
N ASN A 51 -15.66 1.07 5.83
CA ASN A 51 -16.78 0.13 5.95
C ASN A 51 -16.45 -1.10 6.82
N SER A 52 -15.54 -0.98 7.78
CA SER A 52 -15.14 -2.10 8.63
C SER A 52 -15.13 -1.72 10.13
N PRO A 53 -16.31 -1.41 10.74
CA PRO A 53 -16.37 -0.93 12.12
C PRO A 53 -16.34 -2.06 13.17
N PHE A 54 -16.27 -3.33 12.75
CA PHE A 54 -16.37 -4.48 13.65
C PHE A 54 -15.08 -5.29 13.73
N GLU A 55 -14.80 -5.83 14.91
CA GLU A 55 -13.78 -6.84 15.17
C GLU A 55 -14.42 -8.03 15.90
N SER A 56 -14.32 -9.24 15.33
CA SER A 56 -14.85 -10.46 15.94
C SER A 56 -16.32 -10.32 16.38
N GLY A 57 -17.15 -9.66 15.57
CA GLY A 57 -18.57 -9.44 15.82
C GLY A 57 -18.90 -8.33 16.82
N LYS A 58 -17.90 -7.60 17.33
CA LYS A 58 -18.09 -6.48 18.26
C LYS A 58 -17.76 -5.16 17.59
N PRO A 59 -18.52 -4.08 17.86
CA PRO A 59 -18.21 -2.76 17.34
C PRO A 59 -16.89 -2.27 17.92
N THR A 60 -16.10 -1.60 17.09
CA THR A 60 -14.86 -0.94 17.48
C THR A 60 -15.06 0.58 17.50
N ARG A 61 -14.02 1.32 17.87
CA ARG A 61 -14.01 2.78 17.76
C ARG A 61 -13.56 3.29 16.39
N TYR A 62 -13.37 2.40 15.42
CA TYR A 62 -12.90 2.73 14.08
C TYR A 62 -14.03 2.63 13.05
N TYR A 63 -14.07 3.54 12.10
CA TYR A 63 -14.87 3.40 10.89
C TYR A 63 -14.25 2.38 9.92
N SER A 64 -12.91 2.38 9.85
CA SER A 64 -12.13 1.38 9.12
C SER A 64 -11.17 0.64 10.07
N TYR A 65 -11.63 -0.45 10.69
CA TYR A 65 -10.76 -1.32 11.47
C TYR A 65 -9.74 -2.05 10.58
N ARG A 66 -10.10 -2.35 9.34
CA ARG A 66 -9.17 -2.90 8.35
C ARG A 66 -7.93 -2.02 8.22
N ASN A 67 -8.10 -0.72 7.97
CA ASN A 67 -6.95 0.17 7.80
C ASN A 67 -6.15 0.32 9.10
N LYS A 68 -6.79 0.24 10.26
CA LYS A 68 -6.07 0.15 11.55
C LYS A 68 -5.18 -1.08 11.63
N VAL A 69 -5.65 -2.24 11.18
CA VAL A 69 -4.85 -3.47 11.09
C VAL A 69 -3.67 -3.28 10.14
N TRP A 70 -3.89 -2.69 8.98
CA TRP A 70 -2.84 -2.42 7.99
C TRP A 70 -1.76 -1.48 8.50
N GLN A 71 -2.11 -0.44 9.25
CA GLN A 71 -1.15 0.46 9.92
C GLN A 71 -0.25 -0.27 10.94
N ASN A 72 -0.68 -1.40 11.48
CA ASN A 72 0.06 -2.23 12.42
C ASN A 72 0.76 -3.43 11.76
N THR A 73 0.85 -3.43 10.44
CA THR A 73 1.51 -4.47 9.64
C THR A 73 2.82 -3.92 9.09
N ALA A 74 3.94 -4.59 9.35
CA ALA A 74 5.28 -4.09 9.06
C ALA A 74 5.58 -3.80 7.57
N ARG A 75 4.76 -4.28 6.66
CA ARG A 75 4.88 -4.08 5.20
C ARG A 75 3.72 -3.28 4.61
N GLY A 76 2.85 -2.77 5.48
CA GLY A 76 1.71 -1.95 5.11
C GLY A 76 2.03 -0.46 5.16
N GLY A 77 1.02 0.35 4.85
CA GLY A 77 1.08 1.79 4.98
C GLY A 77 1.56 2.52 3.73
N ILE A 78 1.68 3.83 3.86
CA ILE A 78 2.23 4.71 2.83
C ILE A 78 3.75 4.52 2.79
N MET A 79 4.31 4.28 1.61
CA MET A 79 5.76 4.20 1.44
C MET A 79 6.42 5.55 1.75
N PRO A 80 7.48 5.61 2.58
CA PRO A 80 8.18 6.87 2.88
C PRO A 80 8.69 7.62 1.64
N ILE A 81 9.10 6.87 0.60
CA ILE A 81 9.60 7.42 -0.66
C ILE A 81 8.51 8.05 -1.54
N ALA A 82 7.22 7.80 -1.27
CA ALA A 82 6.11 8.37 -2.04
C ALA A 82 6.04 9.90 -1.96
N PHE A 83 6.68 10.50 -0.96
CA PHE A 83 6.75 11.95 -0.78
C PHE A 83 7.89 12.63 -1.53
N GLU A 84 8.69 11.87 -2.24
CA GLU A 84 9.84 12.34 -3.00
C GLU A 84 9.59 12.12 -4.50
N LYS A 85 10.45 12.72 -5.34
CA LYS A 85 10.45 12.41 -6.78
C LYS A 85 10.67 10.92 -6.97
N MET A 86 9.80 10.27 -7.76
CA MET A 86 9.78 8.82 -7.94
C MET A 86 10.28 8.44 -9.32
N THR A 87 11.14 7.40 -9.35
CA THR A 87 11.57 6.70 -10.58
C THR A 87 11.42 5.20 -10.37
N PHE A 88 11.45 4.42 -11.44
CA PHE A 88 11.45 2.96 -11.34
C PHE A 88 12.66 2.44 -10.55
N GLU A 89 13.83 3.01 -10.81
CA GLU A 89 15.07 2.68 -10.09
C GLU A 89 14.93 2.92 -8.59
N LYS A 90 14.44 4.11 -8.21
CA LYS A 90 14.24 4.45 -6.80
C LYS A 90 13.22 3.53 -6.11
N TYR A 91 12.14 3.17 -6.81
CA TYR A 91 11.18 2.21 -6.29
C TYR A 91 11.84 0.84 -6.11
N PHE A 92 12.57 0.36 -7.12
CA PHE A 92 13.31 -0.90 -7.06
C PHE A 92 14.30 -0.93 -5.90
N ASP A 93 15.15 0.07 -5.77
CA ASP A 93 16.15 0.18 -4.69
C ASP A 93 15.51 0.15 -3.30
N HIS A 94 14.34 0.76 -3.17
CA HIS A 94 13.60 0.75 -1.91
C HIS A 94 13.03 -0.63 -1.58
N ILE A 95 12.41 -1.31 -2.55
CA ILE A 95 11.73 -2.58 -2.26
C ILE A 95 12.67 -3.75 -2.09
N ILE A 96 13.86 -3.75 -2.68
CA ILE A 96 14.84 -4.83 -2.48
C ILE A 96 15.42 -4.85 -1.06
N GLU A 97 15.32 -3.75 -0.31
CA GLU A 97 15.72 -3.69 1.10
C GLU A 97 14.71 -4.39 2.03
N TYR A 98 13.46 -4.64 1.56
CA TYR A 98 12.50 -5.39 2.37
C TYR A 98 12.95 -6.84 2.53
N PRO A 99 12.80 -7.41 3.76
CA PRO A 99 13.04 -8.83 3.96
C PRO A 99 12.14 -9.68 3.06
N ILE A 100 12.65 -10.77 2.50
CA ILE A 100 11.82 -11.73 1.75
C ILE A 100 10.88 -12.45 2.72
N LEU A 101 9.65 -12.72 2.34
CA LEU A 101 8.75 -13.58 3.15
C LEU A 101 9.07 -15.06 2.92
N PHE A 102 9.29 -15.44 1.68
CA PHE A 102 9.65 -16.80 1.27
C PHE A 102 10.19 -16.78 -0.17
N ALA A 103 11.02 -17.74 -0.49
CA ALA A 103 11.34 -18.13 -1.85
C ALA A 103 10.69 -19.48 -2.17
N ILE A 104 10.38 -19.73 -3.44
CA ILE A 104 9.78 -20.99 -3.89
C ILE A 104 10.78 -21.71 -4.78
N ARG A 105 11.08 -22.95 -4.40
CA ARG A 105 11.81 -23.93 -5.23
C ARG A 105 10.93 -25.19 -5.32
N ASN A 106 11.47 -26.35 -5.01
CA ASN A 106 10.64 -27.55 -4.83
C ASN A 106 9.77 -27.49 -3.58
N LYS A 107 10.08 -26.55 -2.66
CA LYS A 107 9.34 -26.26 -1.43
C LYS A 107 9.51 -24.79 -1.06
N TYR A 108 8.73 -24.34 -0.08
CA TYR A 108 8.96 -23.02 0.51
C TYR A 108 10.28 -22.98 1.27
N VAL A 109 11.06 -21.93 1.03
CA VAL A 109 12.34 -21.66 1.71
C VAL A 109 12.16 -20.38 2.52
N GLU A 110 12.38 -20.49 3.83
CA GLU A 110 12.33 -19.34 4.74
C GLU A 110 13.67 -18.57 4.70
N PRO A 111 13.61 -17.24 4.56
CA PRO A 111 14.79 -16.41 4.33
C PRO A 111 15.47 -15.90 5.61
N ASN A 112 15.03 -16.29 6.81
CA ASN A 112 15.58 -15.85 8.10
C ASN A 112 15.68 -14.31 8.26
N GLY A 113 14.75 -13.56 7.66
CA GLY A 113 14.74 -12.10 7.73
C GLY A 113 15.69 -11.39 6.76
N GLN A 114 16.37 -12.12 5.88
CA GLN A 114 17.26 -11.54 4.87
C GLN A 114 16.48 -10.78 3.80
N SER A 115 17.07 -9.69 3.31
CA SER A 115 16.46 -8.82 2.29
C SER A 115 16.50 -9.47 0.89
N PHE A 116 15.72 -8.93 -0.04
CA PHE A 116 15.83 -9.34 -1.45
C PHE A 116 17.18 -8.93 -2.04
N LYS A 117 17.77 -7.84 -1.54
CA LYS A 117 19.13 -7.42 -1.89
C LYS A 117 20.18 -8.45 -1.52
N ASP A 118 20.09 -9.03 -0.30
CA ASP A 118 20.98 -10.12 0.10
C ASP A 118 20.86 -11.32 -0.84
N PHE A 119 19.66 -11.61 -1.31
CA PHE A 119 19.42 -12.68 -2.27
C PHE A 119 20.06 -12.43 -3.62
N ILE A 120 19.90 -11.22 -4.17
CA ILE A 120 20.55 -10.80 -5.44
C ILE A 120 22.08 -10.91 -5.33
N LEU A 121 22.64 -10.55 -4.19
CA LEU A 121 24.08 -10.57 -3.94
C LEU A 121 24.64 -11.97 -3.62
N GLY A 122 23.80 -13.00 -3.61
CA GLY A 122 24.22 -14.38 -3.30
C GLY A 122 24.51 -14.63 -1.82
N ASN A 123 24.11 -13.73 -0.94
CA ASN A 123 24.34 -13.80 0.51
C ASN A 123 23.23 -14.54 1.26
N PHE A 124 22.41 -15.32 0.56
CA PHE A 124 21.24 -15.98 1.14
C PHE A 124 21.62 -17.27 1.85
N SER A 125 21.37 -17.36 3.16
CA SER A 125 21.89 -18.43 4.00
C SER A 125 21.27 -19.81 3.73
N ASN A 126 20.00 -19.85 3.31
CA ASN A 126 19.23 -21.09 3.18
C ASN A 126 19.01 -21.52 1.72
N LEU A 127 19.52 -20.78 0.76
CA LEU A 127 19.37 -21.07 -0.66
C LEU A 127 20.66 -20.70 -1.39
N LYS A 128 21.19 -21.66 -2.14
CA LYS A 128 22.42 -21.47 -2.93
C LYS A 128 22.13 -21.03 -4.37
N ASP A 129 20.86 -21.09 -4.78
CA ASP A 129 20.45 -20.72 -6.12
C ASP A 129 20.45 -19.20 -6.27
N GLU A 130 20.78 -18.72 -7.43
CA GLU A 130 20.69 -17.30 -7.76
C GLU A 130 19.22 -16.81 -7.78
N ALA A 131 19.03 -15.54 -7.43
CA ALA A 131 17.74 -14.89 -7.56
C ALA A 131 17.33 -14.78 -9.04
N ASN A 132 16.06 -15.00 -9.32
CA ASN A 132 15.50 -14.91 -10.66
C ASN A 132 14.28 -14.00 -10.71
N LEU A 133 13.79 -13.70 -11.91
CA LEU A 133 12.66 -12.78 -12.11
C LEU A 133 11.39 -13.24 -11.37
N LYS A 134 11.12 -14.54 -11.29
CA LYS A 134 9.96 -15.08 -10.58
C LYS A 134 10.06 -14.86 -9.06
N ASP A 135 11.28 -14.91 -8.51
CA ASP A 135 11.49 -14.56 -7.10
C ASP A 135 11.18 -13.08 -6.86
N PHE A 136 11.57 -12.21 -7.79
CA PHE A 136 11.28 -10.79 -7.72
C PHE A 136 9.78 -10.51 -7.83
N GLU A 137 9.07 -11.11 -8.77
CA GLU A 137 7.60 -11.02 -8.89
C GLU A 137 6.91 -11.49 -7.60
N THR A 138 7.38 -12.59 -7.01
CA THR A 138 6.88 -13.09 -5.73
C THR A 138 7.15 -12.08 -4.61
N HIS A 139 8.35 -11.50 -4.57
CA HIS A 139 8.70 -10.48 -3.60
C HIS A 139 7.80 -9.24 -3.72
N LEU A 140 7.61 -8.72 -4.94
CA LEU A 140 6.67 -7.62 -5.22
C LEU A 140 5.25 -7.92 -4.72
N ALA A 141 4.78 -9.16 -4.90
CA ALA A 141 3.45 -9.56 -4.44
C ALA A 141 3.31 -9.53 -2.91
N THR A 142 4.43 -9.56 -2.17
CA THR A 142 4.46 -9.52 -0.70
C THR A 142 4.70 -8.12 -0.11
N ILE A 143 4.75 -7.08 -0.92
CA ILE A 143 4.77 -5.68 -0.46
C ILE A 143 3.32 -5.23 -0.27
N PHE A 144 2.94 -4.92 0.97
CA PHE A 144 1.54 -4.67 1.35
C PHE A 144 1.22 -3.19 1.55
N THR A 145 1.94 -2.30 0.88
CA THR A 145 1.71 -0.85 0.97
C THR A 145 0.38 -0.44 0.35
N GLU A 146 -0.12 0.75 0.72
CA GLU A 146 -1.40 1.29 0.26
C GLU A 146 -1.45 1.51 -1.24
N VAL A 147 -0.32 1.88 -1.83
CA VAL A 147 -0.11 1.91 -3.27
C VAL A 147 1.17 1.16 -3.58
N ARG A 148 1.15 0.26 -4.54
CA ARG A 148 2.34 -0.46 -4.97
C ARG A 148 2.47 -0.53 -6.49
N LEU A 149 3.70 -0.61 -6.96
CA LEU A 149 4.04 -0.82 -8.36
C LEU A 149 4.26 -2.32 -8.62
N LYS A 150 3.66 -2.77 -9.69
CA LYS A 150 3.93 -4.03 -10.39
C LYS A 150 4.10 -3.72 -11.87
N GLN A 151 3.53 -4.53 -12.77
CA GLN A 151 3.33 -4.15 -14.19
C GLN A 151 2.28 -3.03 -14.34
N TYR A 152 1.57 -2.72 -13.27
CA TYR A 152 0.53 -1.70 -13.10
C TYR A 152 0.68 -1.08 -11.71
N ILE A 153 -0.01 0.02 -11.45
CA ILE A 153 -0.12 0.60 -10.12
C ILE A 153 -1.37 0.02 -9.46
N GLU A 154 -1.22 -0.53 -8.27
CA GLU A 154 -2.30 -1.10 -7.50
C GLU A 154 -2.61 -0.22 -6.29
N VAL A 155 -3.84 0.30 -6.23
CA VAL A 155 -4.37 1.05 -5.08
C VAL A 155 -5.11 0.07 -4.17
N ARG A 156 -4.90 0.18 -2.85
CA ARG A 156 -5.27 -0.86 -1.87
C ARG A 156 -5.94 -0.33 -0.61
N SER A 157 -6.13 0.98 -0.48
CA SER A 157 -6.58 1.65 0.75
C SER A 157 -8.06 1.48 1.09
N LEU A 158 -8.89 0.98 0.17
CA LEU A 158 -10.33 0.92 0.30
C LEU A 158 -10.79 -0.32 1.08
N ASP A 159 -11.76 -0.14 1.97
CA ASP A 159 -12.47 -1.27 2.58
C ASP A 159 -13.36 -1.97 1.54
N ALA A 160 -13.68 -3.24 1.79
CA ALA A 160 -14.70 -3.92 1.02
C ALA A 160 -16.08 -3.33 1.31
N CYS A 161 -16.94 -3.32 0.31
CA CYS A 161 -18.30 -2.85 0.42
C CYS A 161 -19.26 -3.76 -0.34
N ASP A 162 -20.55 -3.45 -0.34
CA ASP A 162 -21.53 -4.17 -1.11
C ASP A 162 -21.38 -3.94 -2.63
N TRP A 163 -22.17 -4.62 -3.42
CA TRP A 163 -22.09 -4.54 -4.88
C TRP A 163 -22.38 -3.15 -5.43
N GLN A 164 -23.19 -2.36 -4.76
CA GLN A 164 -23.58 -1.02 -5.24
C GLN A 164 -22.40 -0.05 -5.16
N CYS A 165 -21.59 -0.13 -4.11
CA CYS A 165 -20.44 0.77 -3.96
C CYS A 165 -19.12 0.22 -4.58
N LEU A 166 -19.13 -1.02 -5.05
CA LEU A 166 -17.91 -1.68 -5.55
C LEU A 166 -17.27 -0.92 -6.72
N CYS A 167 -18.05 -0.24 -7.55
CA CYS A 167 -17.57 0.51 -8.71
C CYS A 167 -17.18 1.96 -8.40
N ASP A 168 -17.52 2.48 -7.23
CA ASP A 168 -17.27 3.88 -6.88
C ASP A 168 -15.78 4.18 -6.72
N GLY A 169 -15.04 3.28 -6.07
CA GLY A 169 -13.60 3.40 -5.94
C GLY A 169 -12.87 3.41 -7.29
N PRO A 170 -13.11 2.43 -8.18
CA PRO A 170 -12.60 2.47 -9.55
C PRO A 170 -12.95 3.74 -10.31
N ALA A 171 -14.20 4.21 -10.23
CA ALA A 171 -14.63 5.45 -10.91
C ALA A 171 -13.91 6.68 -10.36
N PHE A 172 -13.78 6.80 -9.03
CA PHE A 172 -13.06 7.89 -8.37
C PHE A 172 -11.60 8.00 -8.87
N PHE A 173 -10.86 6.92 -8.78
CA PHE A 173 -9.45 6.93 -9.20
C PHE A 173 -9.29 7.05 -10.72
N THR A 174 -10.18 6.46 -11.53
CA THR A 174 -10.15 6.62 -12.99
C THR A 174 -10.31 8.09 -13.37
N GLY A 175 -11.25 8.79 -12.74
CA GLY A 175 -11.43 10.23 -12.95
C GLY A 175 -10.17 11.04 -12.64
N LEU A 176 -9.48 10.73 -11.54
CA LEU A 176 -8.27 11.44 -11.12
C LEU A 176 -7.03 11.04 -11.92
N PHE A 177 -6.82 9.73 -12.16
CA PHE A 177 -5.58 9.25 -12.78
C PHE A 177 -5.53 9.44 -14.30
N TYR A 178 -6.69 9.44 -14.96
CA TYR A 178 -6.74 9.53 -16.42
C TYR A 178 -7.32 10.84 -16.96
N ASN A 179 -8.23 11.49 -16.20
CA ASN A 179 -8.86 12.71 -16.70
C ASN A 179 -8.31 13.99 -16.05
N ALA A 180 -7.92 13.95 -14.77
CA ALA A 180 -7.52 15.13 -14.01
C ALA A 180 -6.16 14.96 -13.30
N LEU A 181 -5.25 14.17 -13.88
CA LEU A 181 -4.00 13.80 -13.22
C LEU A 181 -3.12 15.02 -12.90
N ASP A 182 -2.93 15.91 -13.86
CA ASP A 182 -2.01 17.03 -13.71
C ASP A 182 -2.55 18.03 -12.69
N GLU A 183 -3.85 18.38 -12.76
CA GLU A 183 -4.50 19.29 -11.82
C GLU A 183 -4.49 18.71 -10.40
N ALA A 184 -4.84 17.42 -10.26
CA ALA A 184 -4.83 16.75 -8.95
C ALA A 184 -3.41 16.67 -8.38
N PHE A 185 -2.42 16.38 -9.23
CA PHE A 185 -1.02 16.33 -8.83
C PHE A 185 -0.52 17.69 -8.35
N GLU A 186 -0.83 18.78 -9.04
CA GLU A 186 -0.46 20.13 -8.62
C GLU A 186 -1.08 20.52 -7.27
N ILE A 187 -2.28 20.03 -6.97
CA ILE A 187 -2.93 20.26 -5.67
C ILE A 187 -2.18 19.55 -4.56
N ILE A 188 -1.93 18.23 -4.71
CA ILE A 188 -1.30 17.44 -3.66
C ILE A 188 0.16 17.83 -3.41
N MET A 189 0.85 18.37 -4.42
CA MET A 189 2.22 18.84 -4.25
C MET A 189 2.36 20.05 -3.31
N LYS A 190 1.25 20.70 -2.96
CA LYS A 190 1.19 21.77 -1.95
C LYS A 190 0.98 21.21 -0.53
N TRP A 191 0.64 19.93 -0.39
CA TRP A 191 0.37 19.31 0.91
C TRP A 191 1.67 18.92 1.60
N LYS A 192 1.71 19.11 2.91
CA LYS A 192 2.88 18.73 3.72
C LYS A 192 2.82 17.23 4.05
N LYS A 193 3.96 16.56 3.89
CA LYS A 193 4.11 15.15 4.24
C LYS A 193 3.58 14.83 5.65
N GLU A 194 3.91 15.66 6.62
CA GLU A 194 3.52 15.48 8.01
C GLU A 194 2.00 15.51 8.17
N ASN A 195 1.31 16.42 7.45
CA ASN A 195 -0.14 16.53 7.51
C ASN A 195 -0.82 15.31 6.85
N VAL A 196 -0.28 14.84 5.72
CA VAL A 196 -0.78 13.61 5.06
C VAL A 196 -0.59 12.40 5.97
N MET A 197 0.58 12.26 6.60
CA MET A 197 0.86 11.13 7.50
C MET A 197 -0.01 11.19 8.77
N ASN A 198 -0.23 12.36 9.35
CA ASN A 198 -1.14 12.52 10.49
C ASN A 198 -2.57 12.16 10.10
N ALA A 199 -3.06 12.67 8.97
CA ALA A 199 -4.38 12.32 8.45
C ALA A 199 -4.50 10.81 8.17
N TYR A 200 -3.47 10.17 7.61
CA TYR A 200 -3.42 8.72 7.40
C TYR A 200 -3.59 7.93 8.71
N LEU A 201 -2.92 8.35 9.77
CA LEU A 201 -3.03 7.67 11.07
C LEU A 201 -4.40 7.84 11.73
N GLU A 202 -5.04 8.97 11.50
CA GLU A 202 -6.32 9.34 12.14
C GLU A 202 -7.56 8.89 11.35
N SER A 203 -7.48 8.85 10.01
CA SER A 203 -8.63 8.59 9.13
C SER A 203 -9.37 7.27 9.44
N PRO A 204 -8.74 6.16 9.85
CA PRO A 204 -9.48 4.95 10.22
C PRO A 204 -10.45 5.15 11.39
N GLN A 205 -10.14 6.08 12.29
CA GLN A 205 -10.95 6.37 13.48
C GLN A 205 -11.87 7.57 13.30
N LYS A 206 -11.40 8.63 12.65
CA LYS A 206 -12.15 9.89 12.53
C LYS A 206 -13.03 9.97 11.26
N GLY A 207 -12.77 9.12 10.25
CA GLY A 207 -13.46 9.18 8.96
C GLY A 207 -13.36 10.58 8.34
N LEU A 208 -14.48 11.11 7.84
CA LEU A 208 -14.54 12.45 7.24
C LEU A 208 -14.33 13.62 8.24
N ASN A 209 -14.24 13.35 9.53
CA ASN A 209 -13.84 14.34 10.53
C ASN A 209 -12.30 14.46 10.68
N THR A 210 -11.54 13.71 9.89
CA THR A 210 -10.07 13.85 9.83
C THR A 210 -9.70 15.18 9.21
N GLU A 211 -8.69 15.83 9.75
CA GLU A 211 -8.17 17.09 9.20
C GLU A 211 -6.97 16.83 8.28
N LEU A 212 -6.98 17.49 7.12
CA LEU A 212 -5.87 17.52 6.17
C LEU A 212 -5.69 18.95 5.67
N GLU A 213 -4.47 19.51 5.78
CA GLU A 213 -4.16 20.88 5.41
C GLU A 213 -5.10 21.92 6.04
N GLY A 214 -5.51 21.71 7.30
CA GLY A 214 -6.38 22.60 8.05
C GLY A 214 -7.87 22.57 7.65
N LYS A 215 -8.28 21.57 6.86
CA LYS A 215 -9.67 21.34 6.45
C LYS A 215 -10.08 19.93 6.82
N LYS A 216 -11.37 19.73 7.10
CA LYS A 216 -11.96 18.38 7.20
C LYS A 216 -12.00 17.74 5.81
N LEU A 217 -11.75 16.43 5.77
CA LEU A 217 -11.89 15.62 4.56
C LEU A 217 -13.32 15.57 4.06
#